data_8e47b38c1c561c835ee01be5cff775ac
#
_entry.id   8e47b38c1c561c835ee01be5cff775ac
#
_cell.length_a   1.000
_cell.length_b   1.000
_cell.length_c   1.000
_cell.angle_alpha   90.00
_cell.angle_beta   90.00
_cell.angle_gamma   90.00
#
_symmetry.space_group_name_H-M   'P 1'
#
loop_
_entity.id
_entity.type
_entity.pdbx_description
1 polymer ?
#
loop_
_entity_poly.entity_id
_entity_poly.type
_entity_poly.pdbx_seq_one_letter_code
_entity_poly.pdbx_strand_id
1 'polypeptide(L)'
;MCEGINWRNLENWKEAFDILEERDYNKIVVKYLQERTVVEILGKDFYEDVHKNASVICKADLQGKHIGLIGETSYDLLVNFCAILYTGSVAVVVSKDLTAKELNKIVEQAEMSALIYDIDQEKICLQVDHNVKLIAIGRTDISDVLSMEEERKKDNFHIVNNTHREDMVNISFTSGTSGKNKAVIHTNGTLIAGTFPDVFGEDFNSLLVMFPFHHVTGFVLPLVGLSQGKTVCIGSGFQNIYRYLRLLKPDCILLVPALLESICRKLKKHTQEELGWNLKLIVCGGAKCPVYLFEIVMKRGIIMKQAYGATETLGRGIICRVSSGNLDSIGRPGYLMEANLADGELLLKGPSLCAGYYKNPEETSRTFINGWYHTGDLAEVDEEGMYYLTGRKKNLIILSNGENVSPEEIEQKIIKHKEIKEILVREERGFIGAVIFPEYPK
;
A
#
# COMPACT_ATOMS: atom_id res chain seq x y z
N MET A 1 -10.44 -4.70 18.29
CA MET A 1 -11.62 -3.90 17.84
C MET A 1 -11.30 -2.45 18.12
N CYS A 2 -11.54 -1.53 17.17
CA CYS A 2 -11.44 -0.09 17.44
C CYS A 2 -12.51 0.23 18.50
N GLU A 3 -12.11 0.30 19.77
CA GLU A 3 -13.02 0.51 20.89
C GLU A 3 -13.79 1.82 20.66
N GLY A 4 -15.06 1.72 20.34
CA GLY A 4 -16.04 2.81 20.31
C GLY A 4 -16.30 3.52 18.99
N ILE A 5 -15.46 3.42 17.96
CA ILE A 5 -15.69 4.15 16.70
C ILE A 5 -16.55 3.32 15.73
N ASN A 6 -17.77 3.78 15.46
CA ASN A 6 -18.60 3.19 14.42
C ASN A 6 -18.23 3.78 13.04
N TRP A 7 -17.18 3.26 12.42
CA TRP A 7 -16.67 3.70 11.13
C TRP A 7 -17.71 3.63 9.99
N ARG A 8 -18.78 2.83 10.15
CA ARG A 8 -19.84 2.75 9.15
C ARG A 8 -20.68 4.03 9.06
N ASN A 9 -20.63 4.86 10.10
CA ASN A 9 -21.35 6.13 10.15
C ASN A 9 -20.47 7.32 9.68
N LEU A 10 -19.18 7.12 9.45
CA LEU A 10 -18.31 8.19 8.98
C LEU A 10 -18.60 8.52 7.51
N GLU A 11 -18.85 9.76 7.21
CA GLU A 11 -19.08 10.22 5.84
C GLU A 11 -17.77 10.53 5.11
N ASN A 12 -16.79 11.12 5.81
CA ASN A 12 -15.54 11.55 5.20
C ASN A 12 -14.35 11.49 6.17
N TRP A 13 -13.17 11.77 5.64
CA TRP A 13 -11.93 11.72 6.41
C TRP A 13 -11.76 12.86 7.41
N LYS A 14 -12.45 14.00 7.23
CA LYS A 14 -12.43 15.05 8.26
C LYS A 14 -13.07 14.55 9.54
N GLU A 15 -14.28 13.98 9.47
CA GLU A 15 -14.95 13.38 10.61
C GLU A 15 -14.11 12.28 11.27
N ALA A 16 -13.46 11.45 10.41
CA ALA A 16 -12.56 10.41 10.92
C ALA A 16 -11.41 10.99 11.73
N PHE A 17 -10.71 11.99 11.20
CA PHE A 17 -9.55 12.58 11.87
C PHE A 17 -9.94 13.37 13.11
N ASP A 18 -11.07 14.09 13.12
CA ASP A 18 -11.57 14.79 14.31
C ASP A 18 -11.76 13.81 15.50
N ILE A 19 -12.35 12.62 15.23
CA ILE A 19 -12.55 11.58 16.25
C ILE A 19 -11.21 10.94 16.67
N LEU A 20 -10.30 10.70 15.72
CA LEU A 20 -9.00 10.12 16.01
C LEU A 20 -8.12 11.07 16.83
N GLU A 21 -8.18 12.37 16.58
CA GLU A 21 -7.49 13.38 17.36
C GLU A 21 -7.91 13.35 18.84
N GLU A 22 -9.22 13.32 19.11
CA GLU A 22 -9.75 13.23 20.48
C GLU A 22 -9.28 11.94 21.18
N ARG A 23 -9.36 10.79 20.46
CA ARG A 23 -8.96 9.48 21.01
C ARG A 23 -7.47 9.41 21.35
N ASP A 24 -6.62 9.98 20.50
CA ASP A 24 -5.17 9.76 20.53
C ASP A 24 -4.38 11.00 20.98
N TYR A 25 -5.04 12.05 21.46
CA TYR A 25 -4.47 13.36 21.78
C TYR A 25 -3.12 13.32 22.51
N ASN A 26 -3.00 12.49 23.55
CA ASN A 26 -1.79 12.33 24.35
C ASN A 26 -1.00 11.05 24.05
N LYS A 27 -1.33 10.31 22.97
CA LYS A 27 -0.64 9.07 22.58
C LYS A 27 0.42 9.37 21.52
N ILE A 28 1.49 8.60 21.52
CA ILE A 28 2.45 8.62 20.43
C ILE A 28 1.80 7.90 19.22
N VAL A 29 1.49 8.65 18.18
CA VAL A 29 0.83 8.13 16.96
C VAL A 29 1.82 7.88 15.84
N VAL A 30 2.94 8.61 15.79
CA VAL A 30 3.98 8.43 14.76
C VAL A 30 5.36 8.40 15.42
N LYS A 31 6.25 7.54 14.88
CA LYS A 31 7.69 7.51 15.17
C LYS A 31 8.47 7.48 13.86
N TYR A 32 9.56 8.23 13.80
CA TYR A 32 10.49 8.17 12.67
C TYR A 32 11.91 8.48 13.11
N LEU A 33 12.88 8.30 12.23
CA LEU A 33 14.26 8.67 12.48
C LEU A 33 14.59 9.99 11.80
N GLN A 34 15.04 10.96 12.61
CA GLN A 34 15.72 12.14 12.12
C GLN A 34 17.21 11.95 12.39
N GLU A 35 18.01 11.75 11.34
CA GLU A 35 19.40 11.34 11.44
C GLU A 35 19.57 10.04 12.28
N ARG A 36 19.99 10.14 13.54
CA ARG A 36 20.19 9.01 14.46
C ARG A 36 19.24 9.03 15.65
N THR A 37 18.39 10.04 15.74
CA THR A 37 17.47 10.25 16.86
C THR A 37 16.07 9.73 16.49
N VAL A 38 15.45 9.05 17.42
CA VAL A 38 14.03 8.69 17.30
C VAL A 38 13.20 9.91 17.65
N VAL A 39 12.37 10.34 16.73
CA VAL A 39 11.37 11.39 16.94
C VAL A 39 10.04 10.71 17.21
N GLU A 40 9.37 11.10 18.27
CA GLU A 40 8.05 10.61 18.68
C GLU A 40 7.06 11.77 18.59
N ILE A 41 5.98 11.58 17.86
CA ILE A 41 4.94 12.59 17.63
C ILE A 41 3.67 12.18 18.38
N LEU A 42 3.18 13.07 19.20
CA LEU A 42 1.89 12.89 19.86
C LEU A 42 0.72 13.16 18.91
N GLY A 43 -0.44 12.59 19.20
CA GLY A 43 -1.64 12.80 18.38
C GLY A 43 -1.96 14.28 18.21
N LYS A 44 -1.97 15.07 19.29
CA LYS A 44 -2.20 16.52 19.21
C LYS A 44 -1.27 17.23 18.23
N ASP A 45 0.03 16.89 18.23
CA ASP A 45 1.02 17.54 17.38
C ASP A 45 0.85 17.09 15.92
N PHE A 46 0.54 15.80 15.71
CA PHE A 46 0.27 15.25 14.37
C PHE A 46 -0.96 15.92 13.73
N TYR A 47 -2.09 15.97 14.44
CA TYR A 47 -3.31 16.55 13.88
C TYR A 47 -3.22 18.07 13.74
N GLU A 48 -2.47 18.76 14.63
CA GLU A 48 -2.15 20.18 14.44
C GLU A 48 -1.39 20.42 13.13
N ASP A 49 -0.41 19.56 12.80
CA ASP A 49 0.31 19.64 11.53
C ASP A 49 -0.60 19.34 10.32
N VAL A 50 -1.52 18.38 10.45
CA VAL A 50 -2.54 18.10 9.43
C VAL A 50 -3.41 19.32 9.19
N HIS A 51 -3.91 19.98 10.26
CA HIS A 51 -4.76 21.17 10.17
C HIS A 51 -4.03 22.36 9.55
N LYS A 52 -2.76 22.57 9.90
CA LYS A 52 -1.93 23.64 9.31
C LYS A 52 -1.76 23.43 7.81
N ASN A 53 -1.44 22.21 7.36
CA ASN A 53 -1.30 21.90 5.94
C ASN A 53 -2.64 21.99 5.20
N ALA A 54 -3.72 21.54 5.81
CA ALA A 54 -5.06 21.68 5.25
C ALA A 54 -5.44 23.16 5.07
N SER A 55 -5.05 24.03 6.02
CA SER A 55 -5.22 25.49 5.89
C SER A 55 -4.47 26.05 4.68
N VAL A 56 -3.25 25.58 4.40
CA VAL A 56 -2.48 25.98 3.20
C VAL A 56 -3.22 25.57 1.92
N ILE A 57 -3.74 24.33 1.86
CA ILE A 57 -4.53 23.85 0.72
C ILE A 57 -5.75 24.74 0.47
N CYS A 58 -6.49 25.10 1.52
CA CYS A 58 -7.66 25.98 1.39
C CYS A 58 -7.30 27.41 0.95
N LYS A 59 -6.25 28.00 1.54
CA LYS A 59 -5.76 29.35 1.16
C LYS A 59 -5.27 29.39 -0.28
N ALA A 60 -4.73 28.30 -0.77
CA ALA A 60 -4.30 28.15 -2.15
C ALA A 60 -5.45 27.92 -3.15
N ASP A 61 -6.71 27.92 -2.69
CA ASP A 61 -7.90 27.61 -3.52
C ASP A 61 -7.84 26.21 -4.16
N LEU A 62 -7.37 25.23 -3.40
CA LEU A 62 -7.19 23.86 -3.83
C LEU A 62 -8.16 22.86 -3.20
N GLN A 63 -9.05 23.32 -2.33
CA GLN A 63 -10.08 22.47 -1.72
C GLN A 63 -10.98 21.85 -2.78
N GLY A 64 -11.22 20.54 -2.66
CA GLY A 64 -12.00 19.76 -3.62
C GLY A 64 -11.30 19.52 -4.97
N LYS A 65 -10.04 19.93 -5.13
CA LYS A 65 -9.25 19.71 -6.34
C LYS A 65 -8.43 18.43 -6.26
N HIS A 66 -7.93 17.99 -7.42
CA HIS A 66 -6.95 16.90 -7.48
C HIS A 66 -5.56 17.44 -7.20
N ILE A 67 -4.93 16.91 -6.19
CA ILE A 67 -3.62 17.35 -5.70
C ILE A 67 -2.65 16.18 -5.79
N GLY A 68 -1.65 16.32 -6.64
CA GLY A 68 -0.54 15.38 -6.75
C GLY A 68 0.32 15.39 -5.49
N LEU A 69 0.80 14.23 -5.07
CA LEU A 69 1.71 14.07 -3.94
C LEU A 69 2.88 13.18 -4.36
N ILE A 70 4.10 13.73 -4.39
CA ILE A 70 5.32 13.05 -4.84
C ILE A 70 6.47 13.26 -3.87
N GLY A 71 7.11 12.17 -3.45
CA GLY A 71 8.24 12.21 -2.53
C GLY A 71 8.58 10.85 -1.96
N GLU A 72 9.58 10.87 -1.07
CA GLU A 72 9.96 9.71 -0.27
C GLU A 72 8.96 9.50 0.87
N THR A 73 8.75 8.24 1.27
CA THR A 73 7.88 7.93 2.42
C THR A 73 8.46 8.59 3.68
N SER A 74 7.76 9.59 4.20
CA SER A 74 8.20 10.45 5.29
C SER A 74 7.03 10.89 6.17
N TYR A 75 7.33 11.49 7.32
CA TYR A 75 6.33 12.11 8.19
C TYR A 75 5.57 13.22 7.45
N ASP A 76 6.29 14.12 6.79
CA ASP A 76 5.69 15.23 6.08
C ASP A 76 4.80 14.80 4.91
N LEU A 77 5.19 13.73 4.19
CA LEU A 77 4.37 13.19 3.11
C LEU A 77 3.05 12.61 3.67
N LEU A 78 3.11 11.92 4.81
CA LEU A 78 1.91 11.41 5.49
C LEU A 78 1.00 12.55 5.96
N VAL A 79 1.56 13.60 6.60
CA VAL A 79 0.80 14.77 7.04
C VAL A 79 0.11 15.46 5.87
N ASN A 80 0.81 15.65 4.74
CA ASN A 80 0.22 16.25 3.53
C ASN A 80 -0.89 15.38 2.93
N PHE A 81 -0.71 14.05 2.90
CA PHE A 81 -1.74 13.14 2.45
C PHE A 81 -3.00 13.25 3.33
N CYS A 82 -2.84 13.24 4.65
CA CYS A 82 -3.95 13.41 5.59
C CYS A 82 -4.61 14.80 5.43
N ALA A 83 -3.83 15.85 5.19
CA ALA A 83 -4.35 17.19 4.97
C ALA A 83 -5.21 17.29 3.69
N ILE A 84 -4.79 16.62 2.61
CA ILE A 84 -5.59 16.54 1.38
C ILE A 84 -6.93 15.85 1.66
N LEU A 85 -6.92 14.71 2.35
CA LEU A 85 -8.14 13.99 2.73
C LEU A 85 -9.03 14.84 3.67
N TYR A 86 -8.42 15.55 4.63
CA TYR A 86 -9.12 16.40 5.59
C TYR A 86 -9.91 17.53 4.91
N THR A 87 -9.37 18.09 3.83
CA THR A 87 -10.03 19.17 3.07
C THR A 87 -11.13 18.67 2.13
N GLY A 88 -11.30 17.34 1.94
CA GLY A 88 -12.17 16.76 0.92
C GLY A 88 -11.62 16.90 -0.50
N SER A 89 -10.31 17.13 -0.64
CA SER A 89 -9.61 17.12 -1.92
C SER A 89 -9.22 15.70 -2.30
N VAL A 90 -8.83 15.50 -3.57
CA VAL A 90 -8.44 14.19 -4.10
C VAL A 90 -6.92 14.06 -4.10
N ALA A 91 -6.39 13.15 -3.29
CA ALA A 91 -4.97 12.84 -3.29
C ALA A 91 -4.60 11.97 -4.50
N VAL A 92 -3.69 12.44 -5.33
CA VAL A 92 -3.14 11.68 -6.45
C VAL A 92 -1.71 11.29 -6.10
N VAL A 93 -1.52 10.05 -5.62
CA VAL A 93 -0.19 9.60 -5.19
C VAL A 93 0.67 9.16 -6.37
N VAL A 94 1.85 9.77 -6.51
CA VAL A 94 2.70 9.66 -7.70
C VAL A 94 4.07 9.09 -7.33
N SER A 95 4.62 8.22 -8.20
CA SER A 95 5.97 7.69 -8.01
C SER A 95 7.01 8.79 -8.18
N LYS A 96 7.97 8.83 -7.25
CA LYS A 96 9.14 9.72 -7.31
C LYS A 96 10.15 9.35 -8.41
N ASP A 97 10.05 8.12 -8.94
CA ASP A 97 11.00 7.58 -9.92
C ASP A 97 10.58 7.85 -11.39
N LEU A 98 9.55 8.67 -11.59
CA LEU A 98 9.09 9.07 -12.92
C LEU A 98 10.02 10.09 -13.57
N THR A 99 10.10 10.03 -14.90
CA THR A 99 10.64 11.13 -15.69
C THR A 99 9.65 12.29 -15.74
N ALA A 100 10.12 13.52 -16.04
CA ALA A 100 9.24 14.68 -16.21
C ALA A 100 8.15 14.45 -17.28
N LYS A 101 8.47 13.72 -18.36
CA LYS A 101 7.49 13.39 -19.42
C LYS A 101 6.38 12.45 -18.91
N GLU A 102 6.72 11.49 -18.06
CA GLU A 102 5.75 10.58 -17.46
C GLU A 102 4.91 11.30 -16.42
N LEU A 103 5.53 12.16 -15.60
CA LEU A 103 4.83 12.98 -14.62
C LEU A 103 3.81 13.89 -15.31
N ASN A 104 4.18 14.58 -16.39
CA ASN A 104 3.24 15.42 -17.16
C ASN A 104 2.03 14.64 -17.68
N LYS A 105 2.22 13.40 -18.16
CA LYS A 105 1.10 12.54 -18.59
C LYS A 105 0.15 12.21 -17.45
N ILE A 106 0.69 11.93 -16.25
CA ILE A 106 -0.11 11.61 -15.08
C ILE A 106 -0.86 12.85 -14.59
N VAL A 107 -0.21 14.01 -14.58
CA VAL A 107 -0.81 15.31 -14.26
C VAL A 107 -2.01 15.59 -15.16
N GLU A 108 -1.85 15.42 -16.47
CA GLU A 108 -2.93 15.59 -17.45
C GLU A 108 -4.03 14.53 -17.26
N GLN A 109 -3.66 13.26 -17.15
CA GLN A 109 -4.61 12.15 -16.99
C GLN A 109 -5.46 12.28 -15.73
N ALA A 110 -4.86 12.70 -14.61
CA ALA A 110 -5.54 12.90 -13.35
C ALA A 110 -6.11 14.30 -13.15
N GLU A 111 -5.94 15.24 -14.13
CA GLU A 111 -6.42 16.63 -14.05
C GLU A 111 -5.97 17.34 -12.77
N MET A 112 -4.69 17.21 -12.45
CA MET A 112 -4.15 17.80 -11.23
C MET A 112 -4.16 19.34 -11.29
N SER A 113 -4.62 19.96 -10.22
CA SER A 113 -4.60 21.43 -10.04
C SER A 113 -3.34 21.88 -9.28
N ALA A 114 -2.75 20.98 -8.50
CA ALA A 114 -1.52 21.25 -7.76
C ALA A 114 -0.66 19.99 -7.61
N LEU A 115 0.62 20.20 -7.31
CA LEU A 115 1.58 19.17 -7.00
C LEU A 115 2.34 19.56 -5.72
N ILE A 116 2.15 18.78 -4.65
CA ILE A 116 2.92 18.87 -3.40
C ILE A 116 4.08 17.89 -3.53
N TYR A 117 5.31 18.34 -3.29
CA TYR A 117 6.49 17.53 -3.54
C TYR A 117 7.60 17.75 -2.52
N ASP A 118 8.38 16.68 -2.24
CA ASP A 118 9.62 16.80 -1.50
C ASP A 118 10.63 17.61 -2.30
N ILE A 119 11.41 18.46 -1.62
CA ILE A 119 12.40 19.35 -2.26
C ILE A 119 13.38 18.61 -3.17
N ASP A 120 13.69 17.35 -2.88
CA ASP A 120 14.53 16.49 -3.73
C ASP A 120 13.92 16.21 -5.12
N GLN A 121 12.61 16.44 -5.28
CA GLN A 121 11.87 16.28 -6.54
C GLN A 121 11.72 17.59 -7.32
N GLU A 122 12.19 18.71 -6.78
CA GLU A 122 11.98 20.06 -7.35
C GLU A 122 12.38 20.13 -8.82
N LYS A 123 13.55 19.60 -9.18
CA LYS A 123 14.05 19.62 -10.56
C LYS A 123 13.10 18.96 -11.58
N ILE A 124 12.38 17.92 -11.19
CA ILE A 124 11.43 17.24 -12.05
C ILE A 124 10.10 17.98 -12.03
N CYS A 125 9.65 18.44 -10.87
CA CYS A 125 8.39 19.14 -10.69
C CYS A 125 8.35 20.48 -11.43
N LEU A 126 9.47 21.21 -11.51
CA LEU A 126 9.61 22.45 -12.29
C LEU A 126 9.47 22.26 -13.82
N GLN A 127 9.50 21.02 -14.31
CA GLN A 127 9.27 20.69 -15.72
C GLN A 127 7.82 20.30 -16.02
N VAL A 128 6.95 20.36 -15.01
CA VAL A 128 5.51 20.15 -15.16
C VAL A 128 4.88 21.39 -15.82
N ASP A 129 3.85 21.18 -16.60
CA ASP A 129 3.16 22.24 -17.34
C ASP A 129 2.65 23.36 -16.40
N HIS A 130 2.76 24.61 -16.83
CA HIS A 130 2.63 25.83 -16.01
C HIS A 130 1.25 26.09 -15.41
N ASN A 131 0.24 25.27 -15.72
CA ASN A 131 -1.11 25.39 -15.15
C ASN A 131 -1.28 24.68 -13.79
N VAL A 132 -0.24 24.01 -13.29
CA VAL A 132 -0.28 23.26 -12.02
C VAL A 132 0.44 24.08 -10.96
N LYS A 133 -0.24 24.29 -9.82
CA LYS A 133 0.34 25.02 -8.69
C LYS A 133 1.38 24.12 -7.98
N LEU A 134 2.60 24.60 -7.81
CA LEU A 134 3.68 23.85 -7.17
C LEU A 134 3.80 24.27 -5.71
N ILE A 135 3.86 23.25 -4.80
CA ILE A 135 4.00 23.45 -3.35
C ILE A 135 5.13 22.53 -2.87
N ALA A 136 6.23 23.12 -2.43
CA ALA A 136 7.36 22.37 -1.91
C ALA A 136 7.18 22.01 -0.43
N ILE A 137 7.48 20.77 -0.08
CA ILE A 137 7.71 20.35 1.31
C ILE A 137 9.15 20.73 1.64
N GLY A 138 9.31 21.68 2.56
CA GLY A 138 10.61 22.29 2.85
C GLY A 138 10.77 23.67 2.21
N ARG A 139 11.95 24.23 2.32
CA ARG A 139 12.26 25.58 1.78
C ARG A 139 12.59 25.49 0.30
N THR A 140 12.12 26.48 -0.46
CA THR A 140 12.46 26.65 -1.86
C THR A 140 13.00 28.07 -2.09
N ASP A 141 13.96 28.19 -3.00
CA ASP A 141 14.50 29.49 -3.43
C ASP A 141 13.79 30.07 -4.65
N ILE A 142 12.73 29.39 -5.13
CA ILE A 142 11.98 29.77 -6.32
C ILE A 142 10.74 30.58 -5.92
N SER A 143 10.65 31.82 -6.36
CA SER A 143 9.61 32.78 -5.95
C SER A 143 8.18 32.37 -6.30
N ASP A 144 8.02 31.59 -7.37
CA ASP A 144 6.70 31.15 -7.86
C ASP A 144 6.25 29.80 -7.26
N VAL A 145 7.09 29.20 -6.39
CA VAL A 145 6.77 27.96 -5.68
C VAL A 145 6.40 28.29 -4.23
N LEU A 146 5.24 27.80 -3.81
CA LEU A 146 4.82 27.94 -2.41
C LEU A 146 5.62 27.00 -1.51
N SER A 147 6.15 27.53 -0.40
CA SER A 147 6.74 26.71 0.65
C SER A 147 5.68 26.32 1.67
N MET A 148 5.48 25.02 1.87
CA MET A 148 4.56 24.51 2.88
C MET A 148 4.91 25.03 4.29
N GLU A 149 6.19 25.07 4.66
CA GLU A 149 6.64 25.56 5.96
C GLU A 149 6.38 27.05 6.19
N GLU A 150 6.49 27.88 5.15
CA GLU A 150 6.26 29.32 5.24
C GLU A 150 4.78 29.64 5.31
N GLU A 151 3.95 28.95 4.56
CA GLU A 151 2.50 29.13 4.54
C GLU A 151 1.84 28.64 5.85
N ARG A 152 2.37 27.62 6.52
CA ARG A 152 1.91 27.14 7.85
C ARG A 152 1.95 28.24 8.94
N LYS A 153 2.83 29.22 8.83
CA LYS A 153 3.01 30.28 9.81
C LYS A 153 1.89 31.33 9.76
N LYS A 154 1.06 31.33 8.73
CA LYS A 154 -0.08 32.24 8.58
C LYS A 154 -1.29 31.70 9.36
N ASP A 155 -2.24 32.58 9.70
CA ASP A 155 -3.42 32.28 10.52
C ASP A 155 -4.17 31.02 10.05
N ASN A 156 -4.76 30.29 11.00
CA ASN A 156 -5.56 29.10 10.73
C ASN A 156 -6.83 29.46 9.95
N PHE A 157 -7.17 28.62 8.99
CA PHE A 157 -8.38 28.72 8.18
C PHE A 157 -9.43 27.73 8.72
N HIS A 158 -10.70 28.15 8.79
CA HIS A 158 -11.78 27.25 9.15
C HIS A 158 -12.09 26.32 7.96
N ILE A 159 -11.87 25.01 8.15
CA ILE A 159 -12.00 24.01 7.09
C ILE A 159 -13.36 23.35 7.20
N VAL A 160 -14.15 23.44 6.15
CA VAL A 160 -15.42 22.74 6.00
C VAL A 160 -15.26 21.68 4.92
N ASN A 161 -15.54 20.43 5.26
CA ASN A 161 -15.54 19.32 4.30
C ASN A 161 -16.98 18.78 4.19
N ASN A 162 -17.59 18.98 3.03
CA ASN A 162 -18.96 18.56 2.72
C ASN A 162 -19.01 17.31 1.83
N THR A 163 -17.91 16.55 1.73
CA THR A 163 -17.90 15.33 0.94
C THR A 163 -18.61 14.18 1.68
N HIS A 164 -19.12 13.23 0.91
CA HIS A 164 -19.83 12.05 1.37
C HIS A 164 -19.05 10.77 1.08
N ARG A 165 -19.56 9.64 1.53
CA ARG A 165 -18.90 8.32 1.38
C ARG A 165 -18.56 7.96 -0.04
N GLU A 166 -19.40 8.35 -1.00
CA GLU A 166 -19.27 8.04 -2.44
C GLU A 166 -18.27 8.95 -3.15
N ASP A 167 -17.90 10.08 -2.54
CA ASP A 167 -16.99 11.03 -3.17
C ASP A 167 -15.57 10.50 -3.24
N MET A 168 -14.95 10.69 -4.39
CA MET A 168 -13.57 10.30 -4.65
C MET A 168 -12.61 11.13 -3.79
N VAL A 169 -11.65 10.45 -3.14
CA VAL A 169 -10.63 11.10 -2.29
C VAL A 169 -9.21 10.67 -2.63
N ASN A 170 -9.04 9.60 -3.41
CA ASN A 170 -7.71 9.17 -3.83
C ASN A 170 -7.74 8.57 -5.24
N ILE A 171 -6.69 8.86 -6.00
CA ILE A 171 -6.35 8.19 -7.25
C ILE A 171 -4.96 7.56 -7.09
N SER A 172 -4.88 6.25 -7.37
CA SER A 172 -3.63 5.48 -7.34
C SER A 172 -3.34 4.90 -8.71
N PHE A 173 -2.12 5.07 -9.20
CA PHE A 173 -1.71 4.53 -10.48
C PHE A 173 -1.10 3.13 -10.32
N THR A 174 -1.59 2.18 -11.13
CA THR A 174 -1.01 0.83 -11.22
C THR A 174 -0.40 0.62 -12.60
N SER A 175 0.70 -0.15 -12.65
CA SER A 175 1.26 -0.60 -13.93
C SER A 175 0.28 -1.57 -14.57
N GLY A 176 -0.55 -1.06 -15.47
CA GLY A 176 -1.51 -1.86 -16.22
C GLY A 176 -0.82 -2.94 -17.06
N THR A 177 -1.42 -4.09 -17.16
CA THR A 177 -0.92 -5.22 -17.96
C THR A 177 -0.86 -4.94 -19.47
N SER A 178 -1.56 -3.89 -19.91
CA SER A 178 -1.59 -3.40 -21.30
C SER A 178 -0.53 -2.31 -21.59
N GLY A 179 0.40 -2.03 -20.65
CA GLY A 179 1.39 -0.96 -20.78
C GLY A 179 0.83 0.46 -20.55
N LYS A 180 -0.46 0.60 -20.27
CA LYS A 180 -1.09 1.86 -19.85
C LYS A 180 -1.35 1.81 -18.36
N ASN A 181 -0.96 2.86 -17.64
CA ASN A 181 -1.25 3.00 -16.22
C ASN A 181 -2.76 3.10 -16.00
N LYS A 182 -3.30 2.29 -15.09
CA LYS A 182 -4.70 2.40 -14.65
C LYS A 182 -4.77 3.32 -13.44
N ALA A 183 -5.66 4.29 -13.47
CA ALA A 183 -5.91 5.25 -12.39
C ALA A 183 -7.07 4.73 -11.52
N VAL A 184 -6.76 4.03 -10.43
CA VAL A 184 -7.72 3.40 -9.52
C VAL A 184 -8.33 4.46 -8.61
N ILE A 185 -9.67 4.52 -8.52
CA ILE A 185 -10.42 5.48 -7.71
C ILE A 185 -10.78 4.88 -6.37
N HIS A 186 -10.39 5.54 -5.28
CA HIS A 186 -10.92 5.26 -3.95
C HIS A 186 -11.79 6.41 -3.45
N THR A 187 -12.95 6.06 -2.88
CA THR A 187 -13.87 7.01 -2.26
C THR A 187 -13.61 7.12 -0.75
N ASN A 188 -14.23 8.08 -0.07
CA ASN A 188 -14.21 8.13 1.39
C ASN A 188 -14.61 6.78 1.99
N GLY A 189 -15.74 6.24 1.53
CA GLY A 189 -16.29 4.99 2.05
C GLY A 189 -15.36 3.79 1.84
N THR A 190 -14.76 3.64 0.65
CA THR A 190 -13.85 2.52 0.36
C THR A 190 -12.57 2.61 1.18
N LEU A 191 -12.00 3.81 1.32
CA LEU A 191 -10.77 4.02 2.07
C LEU A 191 -10.99 3.85 3.58
N ILE A 192 -12.12 4.34 4.14
CA ILE A 192 -12.52 4.11 5.53
C ILE A 192 -12.74 2.61 5.77
N ALA A 193 -13.49 1.92 4.91
CA ALA A 193 -13.73 0.48 5.03
C ALA A 193 -12.45 -0.37 4.89
N GLY A 194 -11.45 0.14 4.16
CA GLY A 194 -10.15 -0.49 4.00
C GLY A 194 -9.19 -0.28 5.19
N THR A 195 -9.43 0.67 6.08
CA THR A 195 -8.46 1.07 7.11
C THR A 195 -8.95 0.89 8.56
N PHE A 196 -10.20 1.19 8.85
CA PHE A 196 -10.74 1.13 10.21
C PHE A 196 -10.95 -0.30 10.76
N PRO A 197 -11.48 -1.29 10.00
CA PRO A 197 -11.62 -2.64 10.50
C PRO A 197 -10.27 -3.27 10.84
N ASP A 198 -10.26 -4.19 11.81
CA ASP A 198 -9.06 -4.98 12.10
C ASP A 198 -8.63 -5.78 10.88
N VAL A 199 -7.52 -5.34 10.28
CA VAL A 199 -6.99 -5.90 9.02
C VAL A 199 -6.27 -7.20 9.27
N PHE A 200 -5.56 -7.30 10.42
CA PHE A 200 -4.65 -8.40 10.65
C PHE A 200 -5.21 -9.45 11.61
N GLY A 201 -6.24 -9.14 12.42
CA GLY A 201 -6.81 -10.05 13.39
C GLY A 201 -5.80 -10.53 14.45
N GLU A 202 -4.82 -9.71 14.76
CA GLU A 202 -3.75 -10.00 15.74
C GLU A 202 -3.46 -8.75 16.56
N ASP A 203 -3.02 -8.94 17.80
CA ASP A 203 -2.67 -7.84 18.68
C ASP A 203 -1.23 -7.36 18.42
N PHE A 204 -1.10 -6.07 18.11
CA PHE A 204 0.17 -5.36 17.97
C PHE A 204 -0.02 -3.90 18.40
N ASN A 205 1.06 -3.20 18.72
CA ASN A 205 1.02 -1.81 19.20
C ASN A 205 1.62 -0.83 18.19
N SER A 206 2.53 -1.29 17.36
CA SER A 206 3.28 -0.44 16.42
C SER A 206 3.54 -1.14 15.10
N LEU A 207 3.38 -0.41 14.02
CA LEU A 207 3.50 -0.89 12.64
C LEU A 207 4.61 -0.15 11.89
N LEU A 208 5.62 -0.89 11.41
CA LEU A 208 6.63 -0.29 10.52
C LEU A 208 6.12 -0.20 9.09
N VAL A 209 6.09 1.01 8.56
CA VAL A 209 5.74 1.33 7.18
C VAL A 209 6.98 1.77 6.43
N MET A 210 7.32 1.04 5.35
CA MET A 210 8.51 1.28 4.53
C MET A 210 8.23 1.22 3.02
N PHE A 211 7.02 0.92 2.62
CA PHE A 211 6.67 0.89 1.20
C PHE A 211 6.70 2.29 0.61
N PRO A 212 7.09 2.42 -0.68
CA PRO A 212 6.97 3.70 -1.39
C PRO A 212 5.53 4.22 -1.30
N PHE A 213 5.37 5.50 -1.02
CA PHE A 213 4.07 6.10 -0.69
C PHE A 213 3.06 5.97 -1.84
N HIS A 214 3.53 5.93 -3.09
CA HIS A 214 2.68 5.75 -4.26
C HIS A 214 2.11 4.33 -4.44
N HIS A 215 2.63 3.34 -3.71
CA HIS A 215 2.00 2.01 -3.64
C HIS A 215 0.86 2.01 -2.63
N VAL A 216 -0.19 1.24 -2.92
CA VAL A 216 -1.37 1.15 -2.04
C VAL A 216 -0.99 0.85 -0.58
N THR A 217 -0.04 -0.03 -0.34
CA THR A 217 0.45 -0.33 1.00
C THR A 217 1.18 0.83 1.66
N GLY A 218 1.80 1.72 0.88
CA GLY A 218 2.54 2.88 1.38
C GLY A 218 1.66 3.92 2.05
N PHE A 219 0.48 4.21 1.50
CA PHE A 219 -0.45 5.18 2.09
C PHE A 219 -1.57 4.54 2.93
N VAL A 220 -1.96 3.29 2.64
CA VAL A 220 -3.02 2.60 3.41
C VAL A 220 -2.53 2.17 4.78
N LEU A 221 -1.32 1.61 4.90
CA LEU A 221 -0.81 1.10 6.19
C LEU A 221 -0.68 2.19 7.27
N PRO A 222 -0.20 3.42 6.98
CA PRO A 222 -0.25 4.51 7.97
C PRO A 222 -1.67 4.80 8.44
N LEU A 223 -2.65 4.87 7.53
CA LEU A 223 -4.04 5.08 7.87
C LEU A 223 -4.60 3.92 8.73
N VAL A 224 -4.24 2.67 8.43
CA VAL A 224 -4.58 1.50 9.28
C VAL A 224 -4.03 1.68 10.69
N GLY A 225 -2.76 2.07 10.82
CA GLY A 225 -2.14 2.32 12.12
C GLY A 225 -2.90 3.39 12.91
N LEU A 226 -3.13 4.56 12.30
CA LEU A 226 -3.87 5.66 12.91
C LEU A 226 -5.30 5.26 13.28
N SER A 227 -6.06 4.67 12.34
CA SER A 227 -7.46 4.27 12.56
C SER A 227 -7.60 3.27 13.70
N GLN A 228 -6.63 2.35 13.86
CA GLN A 228 -6.65 1.32 14.88
C GLN A 228 -5.95 1.74 16.20
N GLY A 229 -5.51 3.00 16.32
CA GLY A 229 -4.83 3.52 17.51
C GLY A 229 -3.46 2.89 17.76
N LYS A 230 -2.77 2.51 16.69
CA LYS A 230 -1.42 1.94 16.73
C LYS A 230 -0.39 3.02 16.39
N THR A 231 0.82 2.88 16.92
CA THR A 231 1.93 3.78 16.55
C THR A 231 2.45 3.43 15.16
N VAL A 232 2.44 4.39 14.24
CA VAL A 232 3.01 4.27 12.90
C VAL A 232 4.49 4.59 12.95
N CYS A 233 5.33 3.60 12.73
CA CYS A 233 6.77 3.76 12.58
C CYS A 233 7.10 4.00 11.11
N ILE A 234 7.55 5.18 10.74
CA ILE A 234 7.87 5.53 9.35
C ILE A 234 9.34 5.27 9.08
N GLY A 235 9.59 4.52 8.01
CA GLY A 235 10.92 4.29 7.46
C GLY A 235 10.93 4.52 5.95
N SER A 236 12.11 4.81 5.39
CA SER A 236 12.32 4.92 3.96
C SER A 236 13.55 4.16 3.51
N GLY A 237 13.51 3.61 2.29
CA GLY A 237 14.61 2.84 1.73
C GLY A 237 14.79 1.48 2.42
N PHE A 238 14.47 0.42 1.71
CA PHE A 238 14.53 -0.96 2.20
C PHE A 238 15.89 -1.40 2.71
N GLN A 239 16.98 -0.78 2.23
CA GLN A 239 18.36 -1.01 2.70
C GLN A 239 18.53 -0.67 4.18
N ASN A 240 17.69 0.19 4.76
CA ASN A 240 17.75 0.66 6.13
C ASN A 240 16.89 -0.18 7.11
N ILE A 241 16.22 -1.24 6.66
CA ILE A 241 15.25 -2.02 7.44
C ILE A 241 15.78 -2.46 8.80
N TYR A 242 17.02 -2.96 8.88
CA TYR A 242 17.63 -3.41 10.14
C TYR A 242 17.81 -2.28 11.14
N ARG A 243 18.11 -1.07 10.64
CA ARG A 243 18.24 0.14 11.45
C ARG A 243 16.90 0.53 12.06
N TYR A 244 15.83 0.52 11.26
CA TYR A 244 14.48 0.85 11.73
C TYR A 244 13.97 -0.18 12.74
N LEU A 245 14.13 -1.47 12.48
CA LEU A 245 13.75 -2.53 13.41
C LEU A 245 14.43 -2.38 14.77
N ARG A 246 15.72 -2.01 14.79
CA ARG A 246 16.49 -1.84 16.02
C ARG A 246 16.15 -0.57 16.78
N LEU A 247 15.96 0.57 16.09
CA LEU A 247 15.80 1.86 16.73
C LEU A 247 14.33 2.19 17.04
N LEU A 248 13.42 1.93 16.10
CA LEU A 248 11.98 2.19 16.28
C LEU A 248 11.28 1.06 17.05
N LYS A 249 11.84 -0.15 17.05
CA LYS A 249 11.34 -1.36 17.72
C LYS A 249 9.87 -1.65 17.44
N PRO A 250 9.43 -1.65 16.17
CA PRO A 250 8.06 -2.01 15.83
C PRO A 250 7.79 -3.47 16.20
N ASP A 251 6.55 -3.77 16.54
CA ASP A 251 6.13 -5.17 16.79
C ASP A 251 5.36 -5.79 15.62
N CYS A 252 4.99 -4.99 14.60
CA CYS A 252 4.39 -5.45 13.36
C CYS A 252 5.12 -4.86 12.14
N ILE A 253 5.25 -5.67 11.07
CA ILE A 253 5.73 -5.21 9.76
C ILE A 253 5.08 -6.00 8.63
N LEU A 254 4.75 -5.29 7.52
CA LEU A 254 4.39 -5.91 6.26
C LEU A 254 5.60 -5.91 5.32
N LEU A 255 5.84 -7.02 4.64
CA LEU A 255 7.01 -7.25 3.78
C LEU A 255 6.62 -7.94 2.46
N VAL A 256 7.45 -7.75 1.45
CA VAL A 256 7.49 -8.63 0.27
C VAL A 256 8.46 -9.79 0.51
N PRO A 257 8.35 -10.92 -0.22
CA PRO A 257 9.19 -12.11 0.02
C PRO A 257 10.70 -11.84 0.02
N ALA A 258 11.19 -10.99 -0.86
CA ALA A 258 12.62 -10.63 -0.94
C ALA A 258 13.14 -9.96 0.36
N LEU A 259 12.32 -9.08 0.95
CA LEU A 259 12.66 -8.44 2.23
C LEU A 259 12.55 -9.42 3.40
N LEU A 260 11.53 -10.29 3.37
CA LEU A 260 11.39 -11.35 4.36
C LEU A 260 12.60 -12.28 4.35
N GLU A 261 13.11 -12.63 3.17
CA GLU A 261 14.35 -13.44 3.06
C GLU A 261 15.54 -12.74 3.72
N SER A 262 15.65 -11.41 3.55
CA SER A 262 16.70 -10.63 4.21
C SER A 262 16.58 -10.68 5.75
N ILE A 263 15.37 -10.56 6.29
CA ILE A 263 15.07 -10.73 7.72
C ILE A 263 15.43 -12.14 8.18
N CYS A 264 14.98 -13.17 7.45
CA CYS A 264 15.24 -14.57 7.76
C CYS A 264 16.73 -14.91 7.79
N ARG A 265 17.56 -14.32 6.92
CA ARG A 265 19.02 -14.48 6.96
C ARG A 265 19.62 -14.02 8.27
N LYS A 266 19.09 -12.96 8.90
CA LYS A 266 19.52 -12.54 10.25
C LYS A 266 18.98 -13.45 11.34
N LEU A 267 17.69 -13.79 11.29
CA LEU A 267 17.02 -14.65 12.26
C LEU A 267 17.57 -16.08 12.28
N LYS A 268 18.18 -16.59 11.20
CA LYS A 268 18.90 -17.87 11.21
C LYS A 268 20.11 -17.87 12.14
N LYS A 269 20.80 -16.74 12.28
CA LYS A 269 22.10 -16.61 12.98
C LYS A 269 21.96 -15.99 14.38
N HIS A 270 20.91 -15.18 14.60
CA HIS A 270 20.73 -14.37 15.80
C HIS A 270 19.30 -14.46 16.31
N THR A 271 19.13 -14.27 17.62
CA THR A 271 17.81 -14.05 18.24
C THR A 271 17.35 -12.61 18.00
N GLN A 272 16.07 -12.31 18.23
CA GLN A 272 15.56 -10.95 18.16
C GLN A 272 16.20 -10.04 19.21
N GLU A 273 16.46 -10.56 20.40
CA GLU A 273 17.12 -9.85 21.51
C GLU A 273 18.52 -9.38 21.12
N GLU A 274 19.36 -10.29 20.56
CA GLU A 274 20.70 -9.95 20.05
C GLU A 274 20.65 -8.89 18.93
N LEU A 275 19.61 -8.89 18.11
CA LEU A 275 19.40 -7.91 17.04
C LEU A 275 18.78 -6.59 17.54
N GLY A 276 18.28 -6.57 18.77
CA GLY A 276 17.53 -5.45 19.34
C GLY A 276 16.16 -5.23 18.72
N TRP A 277 15.55 -6.30 18.16
CA TRP A 277 14.22 -6.27 17.52
C TRP A 277 13.11 -6.69 18.48
N ASN A 278 11.86 -6.32 18.13
CA ASN A 278 10.68 -6.62 18.95
C ASN A 278 9.50 -7.14 18.12
N LEU A 279 9.77 -7.83 17.01
CA LEU A 279 8.73 -8.28 16.10
C LEU A 279 7.86 -9.37 16.73
N LYS A 280 6.55 -9.17 16.73
CA LYS A 280 5.53 -10.15 17.11
C LYS A 280 4.78 -10.68 15.89
N LEU A 281 4.59 -9.82 14.90
CA LEU A 281 3.80 -10.10 13.70
C LEU A 281 4.57 -9.70 12.44
N ILE A 282 4.69 -10.61 11.51
CA ILE A 282 5.14 -10.34 10.14
C ILE A 282 4.00 -10.71 9.18
N VAL A 283 3.63 -9.78 8.32
CA VAL A 283 2.71 -10.03 7.21
C VAL A 283 3.52 -10.05 5.91
N CYS A 284 3.37 -11.07 5.09
CA CYS A 284 4.01 -11.16 3.79
C CYS A 284 2.95 -11.11 2.68
N GLY A 285 3.18 -10.28 1.67
CA GLY A 285 2.25 -10.12 0.56
C GLY A 285 2.90 -9.56 -0.70
N GLY A 286 2.08 -9.31 -1.72
CA GLY A 286 2.53 -8.73 -2.99
C GLY A 286 3.17 -9.71 -3.97
N ALA A 287 3.60 -10.89 -3.52
CA ALA A 287 4.09 -11.98 -4.35
C ALA A 287 4.01 -13.31 -3.59
N LYS A 288 4.14 -14.43 -4.30
CA LYS A 288 4.20 -15.75 -3.67
C LYS A 288 5.45 -15.86 -2.81
N CYS A 289 5.27 -16.30 -1.56
CA CYS A 289 6.35 -16.40 -0.58
C CYS A 289 6.85 -17.85 -0.48
N PRO A 290 8.17 -18.10 -0.54
CA PRO A 290 8.74 -19.42 -0.32
C PRO A 290 8.45 -19.95 1.09
N VAL A 291 7.95 -21.18 1.19
CA VAL A 291 7.51 -21.83 2.42
C VAL A 291 8.58 -21.86 3.52
N TYR A 292 9.84 -22.09 3.15
CA TYR A 292 10.95 -22.17 4.11
C TYR A 292 11.16 -20.87 4.91
N LEU A 293 10.74 -19.72 4.36
CA LEU A 293 10.81 -18.44 5.09
C LEU A 293 9.83 -18.40 6.26
N PHE A 294 8.65 -18.97 6.08
CA PHE A 294 7.64 -19.05 7.15
C PHE A 294 8.13 -19.88 8.32
N GLU A 295 8.76 -21.04 8.05
CA GLU A 295 9.29 -21.90 9.09
C GLU A 295 10.35 -21.19 9.95
N ILE A 296 11.22 -20.37 9.32
CA ILE A 296 12.26 -19.62 10.03
C ILE A 296 11.63 -18.63 11.00
N VAL A 297 10.63 -17.88 10.53
CA VAL A 297 9.91 -16.87 11.32
C VAL A 297 9.18 -17.53 12.50
N MET A 298 8.40 -18.58 12.21
CA MET A 298 7.62 -19.30 13.24
C MET A 298 8.51 -19.94 14.31
N LYS A 299 9.69 -20.49 13.95
CA LYS A 299 10.68 -21.01 14.90
C LYS A 299 11.22 -19.96 15.87
N ARG A 300 11.07 -18.67 15.55
CA ARG A 300 11.45 -17.54 16.42
C ARG A 300 10.29 -17.00 17.26
N GLY A 301 9.14 -17.69 17.27
CA GLY A 301 7.95 -17.29 18.03
C GLY A 301 7.24 -16.07 17.43
N ILE A 302 7.56 -15.68 16.19
CA ILE A 302 6.92 -14.56 15.50
C ILE A 302 5.70 -15.10 14.74
N ILE A 303 4.55 -14.45 14.90
CA ILE A 303 3.34 -14.78 14.14
C ILE A 303 3.58 -14.39 12.69
N MET A 304 3.27 -15.32 11.78
CA MET A 304 3.42 -15.11 10.36
C MET A 304 2.06 -15.12 9.68
N LYS A 305 1.78 -14.08 8.88
CA LYS A 305 0.59 -14.03 8.02
C LYS A 305 1.00 -13.86 6.56
N GLN A 306 0.21 -14.47 5.69
CA GLN A 306 0.27 -14.24 4.26
C GLN A 306 -0.96 -13.43 3.85
N ALA A 307 -0.78 -12.40 3.03
CA ALA A 307 -1.84 -11.54 2.56
C ALA A 307 -1.82 -11.46 1.02
N TYR A 308 -3.00 -11.56 0.43
CA TYR A 308 -3.26 -11.36 -0.99
C TYR A 308 -4.26 -10.22 -1.17
N GLY A 309 -3.96 -9.32 -2.08
CA GLY A 309 -4.81 -8.18 -2.43
C GLY A 309 -4.24 -7.39 -3.60
N ALA A 310 -4.99 -6.43 -4.06
CA ALA A 310 -4.64 -5.56 -5.19
C ALA A 310 -4.85 -4.09 -4.79
N THR A 311 -4.41 -3.16 -5.64
CA THR A 311 -4.70 -1.73 -5.47
C THR A 311 -6.21 -1.49 -5.48
N GLU A 312 -6.93 -2.21 -6.33
CA GLU A 312 -8.39 -2.17 -6.47
C GLU A 312 -9.13 -2.57 -5.19
N THR A 313 -8.47 -3.28 -4.29
CA THR A 313 -9.03 -3.72 -3.00
C THR A 313 -8.40 -3.03 -1.79
N LEU A 314 -7.57 -1.99 -1.98
CA LEU A 314 -6.75 -1.36 -0.93
C LEU A 314 -5.79 -2.35 -0.25
N GLY A 315 -5.28 -3.33 -1.00
CA GLY A 315 -4.45 -4.40 -0.46
C GLY A 315 -5.21 -5.43 0.38
N ARG A 316 -6.56 -5.33 0.43
CA ARG A 316 -7.43 -6.27 1.14
C ARG A 316 -7.96 -7.34 0.20
N GLY A 317 -8.15 -8.52 0.70
CA GLY A 317 -8.66 -9.64 -0.09
C GLY A 317 -8.66 -10.90 0.75
N ILE A 318 -7.60 -11.66 0.65
CA ILE A 318 -7.45 -12.94 1.36
C ILE A 318 -6.28 -12.83 2.32
N ILE A 319 -6.42 -13.37 3.51
CA ILE A 319 -5.39 -13.38 4.54
C ILE A 319 -5.33 -14.74 5.25
N CYS A 320 -4.14 -15.18 5.59
CA CYS A 320 -3.88 -16.44 6.26
C CYS A 320 -2.93 -16.24 7.44
N ARG A 321 -3.26 -16.80 8.62
CA ARG A 321 -2.26 -17.09 9.63
C ARG A 321 -1.55 -18.38 9.23
N VAL A 322 -0.27 -18.28 8.94
CA VAL A 322 0.52 -19.42 8.46
C VAL A 322 0.74 -20.43 9.57
N SER A 323 0.50 -21.69 9.27
CA SER A 323 0.74 -22.86 10.13
C SER A 323 1.29 -24.01 9.29
N SER A 324 1.73 -25.10 9.93
CA SER A 324 2.27 -26.27 9.23
C SER A 324 1.28 -26.95 8.26
N GLY A 325 -0.03 -26.71 8.43
CA GLY A 325 -1.08 -27.31 7.60
C GLY A 325 -1.50 -26.46 6.40
N ASN A 326 -1.02 -25.22 6.25
CA ASN A 326 -1.51 -24.29 5.21
C ASN A 326 -0.41 -23.44 4.55
N LEU A 327 0.79 -23.96 4.48
CA LEU A 327 1.99 -23.20 4.04
C LEU A 327 1.92 -22.64 2.61
N ASP A 328 1.22 -23.33 1.70
CA ASP A 328 1.09 -22.91 0.29
C ASP A 328 -0.21 -22.09 0.03
N SER A 329 -1.12 -22.00 1.01
CA SER A 329 -2.38 -21.27 0.89
C SER A 329 -2.21 -19.77 1.04
N ILE A 330 -2.95 -18.98 0.27
CA ILE A 330 -3.11 -17.53 0.54
C ILE A 330 -4.14 -17.26 1.64
N GLY A 331 -4.94 -18.26 2.04
CA GLY A 331 -5.86 -18.20 3.16
C GLY A 331 -7.33 -18.15 2.79
N ARG A 332 -8.09 -17.45 3.61
CA ARG A 332 -9.54 -17.22 3.46
C ARG A 332 -9.83 -15.74 3.26
N PRO A 333 -11.02 -15.38 2.75
CA PRO A 333 -11.43 -13.99 2.67
C PRO A 333 -11.22 -13.27 4.01
N GLY A 334 -10.59 -12.10 3.94
CA GLY A 334 -10.39 -11.24 5.09
C GLY A 334 -11.71 -10.69 5.63
N TYR A 335 -11.65 -10.00 6.77
CA TYR A 335 -12.83 -9.41 7.38
C TYR A 335 -13.57 -8.49 6.39
N LEU A 336 -14.87 -8.70 6.22
CA LEU A 336 -15.77 -8.00 5.28
C LEU A 336 -15.45 -8.24 3.79
N MET A 337 -14.55 -9.14 3.46
CA MET A 337 -14.29 -9.54 2.08
C MET A 337 -14.99 -10.86 1.78
N GLU A 338 -15.44 -11.01 0.55
CA GLU A 338 -15.94 -12.23 -0.04
C GLU A 338 -15.02 -12.66 -1.17
N ALA A 339 -14.83 -13.96 -1.38
CA ALA A 339 -14.13 -14.51 -2.52
C ALA A 339 -14.96 -15.60 -3.18
N ASN A 340 -14.83 -15.72 -4.50
CA ASN A 340 -15.48 -16.75 -5.31
C ASN A 340 -14.57 -17.13 -6.47
N LEU A 341 -14.90 -18.23 -7.16
CA LEU A 341 -14.23 -18.64 -8.39
C LEU A 341 -15.24 -18.66 -9.55
N ALA A 342 -14.82 -18.09 -10.69
CA ALA A 342 -15.55 -18.21 -11.95
C ALA A 342 -14.57 -18.65 -13.05
N ASP A 343 -14.79 -19.82 -13.62
CA ASP A 343 -13.87 -20.44 -14.61
C ASP A 343 -12.41 -20.47 -14.14
N GLY A 344 -12.21 -20.78 -12.85
CA GLY A 344 -10.90 -20.79 -12.20
C GLY A 344 -10.32 -19.41 -11.85
N GLU A 345 -10.95 -18.32 -12.28
CA GLU A 345 -10.56 -16.95 -11.92
C GLU A 345 -11.02 -16.59 -10.50
N LEU A 346 -10.10 -16.05 -9.68
CA LEU A 346 -10.41 -15.53 -8.36
C LEU A 346 -11.17 -14.21 -8.47
N LEU A 347 -12.33 -14.15 -7.86
CA LEU A 347 -13.16 -12.97 -7.74
C LEU A 347 -13.17 -12.48 -6.30
N LEU A 348 -13.11 -11.16 -6.11
CA LEU A 348 -13.22 -10.54 -4.79
C LEU A 348 -14.37 -9.54 -4.74
N LYS A 349 -15.03 -9.46 -3.58
CA LYS A 349 -16.07 -8.48 -3.28
C LYS A 349 -15.93 -8.00 -1.84
N GLY A 350 -16.27 -6.72 -1.60
CA GLY A 350 -16.23 -6.14 -0.26
C GLY A 350 -16.31 -4.63 -0.28
N PRO A 351 -16.48 -3.99 0.89
CA PRO A 351 -16.68 -2.55 0.98
C PRO A 351 -15.42 -1.72 0.71
N SER A 352 -14.24 -2.35 0.64
CA SER A 352 -12.96 -1.71 0.29
C SER A 352 -12.65 -1.76 -1.21
N LEU A 353 -13.55 -2.33 -2.04
CA LEU A 353 -13.35 -2.30 -3.49
C LEU A 353 -13.40 -0.86 -4.01
N CYS A 354 -12.47 -0.54 -4.89
CA CYS A 354 -12.42 0.76 -5.55
C CYS A 354 -13.70 1.03 -6.36
N ALA A 355 -13.97 2.31 -6.66
CA ALA A 355 -15.13 2.71 -7.45
C ALA A 355 -14.94 2.46 -8.97
N GLY A 356 -13.77 2.03 -9.38
CA GLY A 356 -13.40 1.78 -10.77
C GLY A 356 -12.14 2.53 -11.19
N TYR A 357 -12.01 2.78 -12.49
CA TYR A 357 -10.85 3.44 -13.09
C TYR A 357 -11.22 4.84 -13.61
N TYR A 358 -10.46 5.85 -13.20
CA TYR A 358 -10.69 7.24 -13.56
C TYR A 358 -10.69 7.45 -15.06
N LYS A 359 -11.78 8.01 -15.59
CA LYS A 359 -12.01 8.23 -17.03
C LYS A 359 -11.86 6.99 -17.92
N ASN A 360 -12.07 5.81 -17.35
CA ASN A 360 -12.00 4.56 -18.10
C ASN A 360 -13.21 3.64 -17.78
N PRO A 361 -14.43 4.03 -18.20
CA PRO A 361 -15.64 3.25 -17.94
C PRO A 361 -15.63 1.89 -18.63
N GLU A 362 -14.96 1.76 -19.78
CA GLU A 362 -14.85 0.50 -20.51
C GLU A 362 -14.07 -0.54 -19.71
N GLU A 363 -12.90 -0.19 -19.21
CA GLU A 363 -12.11 -1.09 -18.37
C GLU A 363 -12.78 -1.34 -17.03
N THR A 364 -13.46 -0.35 -16.47
CA THR A 364 -14.25 -0.50 -15.24
C THR A 364 -15.32 -1.56 -15.42
N SER A 365 -16.12 -1.48 -16.47
CA SER A 365 -17.21 -2.44 -16.74
C SER A 365 -16.73 -3.86 -17.04
N ARG A 366 -15.51 -4.00 -17.60
CA ARG A 366 -14.88 -5.31 -17.85
C ARG A 366 -14.31 -5.94 -16.58
N THR A 367 -13.83 -5.12 -15.65
CA THR A 367 -13.14 -5.58 -14.45
C THR A 367 -14.09 -5.75 -13.26
N PHE A 368 -15.14 -4.93 -13.17
CA PHE A 368 -16.12 -4.97 -12.08
C PHE A 368 -17.47 -5.40 -12.62
N ILE A 369 -17.81 -6.69 -12.48
CA ILE A 369 -19.03 -7.28 -13.00
C ILE A 369 -19.92 -7.71 -11.83
N ASN A 370 -21.16 -7.20 -11.78
CA ASN A 370 -22.12 -7.53 -10.72
C ASN A 370 -21.59 -7.33 -9.29
N GLY A 371 -20.73 -6.31 -9.09
CA GLY A 371 -20.11 -6.00 -7.81
C GLY A 371 -18.92 -6.89 -7.42
N TRP A 372 -18.49 -7.78 -8.32
CA TRP A 372 -17.29 -8.59 -8.16
C TRP A 372 -16.12 -8.00 -8.95
N TYR A 373 -14.96 -7.92 -8.30
CA TYR A 373 -13.68 -7.60 -8.94
C TYR A 373 -13.07 -8.86 -9.56
N HIS A 374 -12.94 -8.88 -10.86
CA HIS A 374 -12.25 -9.90 -11.63
C HIS A 374 -10.74 -9.66 -11.54
N THR A 375 -10.05 -10.46 -10.74
CA THR A 375 -8.64 -10.19 -10.40
C THR A 375 -7.67 -10.49 -11.55
N GLY A 376 -8.07 -11.35 -12.48
CA GLY A 376 -7.21 -11.93 -13.50
C GLY A 376 -6.24 -12.99 -12.96
N ASP A 377 -6.30 -13.31 -11.66
CA ASP A 377 -5.52 -14.38 -11.04
C ASP A 377 -6.35 -15.67 -11.00
N LEU A 378 -5.69 -16.79 -11.27
CA LEU A 378 -6.29 -18.12 -11.20
C LEU A 378 -6.06 -18.71 -9.81
N ALA A 379 -7.07 -19.41 -9.30
CA ALA A 379 -7.00 -20.02 -7.98
C ALA A 379 -7.84 -21.28 -7.90
N GLU A 380 -7.53 -22.08 -6.89
CA GLU A 380 -8.32 -23.21 -6.41
C GLU A 380 -8.74 -22.95 -4.97
N VAL A 381 -9.81 -23.63 -4.53
CA VAL A 381 -10.28 -23.59 -3.15
C VAL A 381 -10.51 -25.04 -2.67
N ASP A 382 -10.00 -25.35 -1.47
CA ASP A 382 -10.20 -26.67 -0.87
C ASP A 382 -11.52 -26.75 -0.09
N GLU A 383 -11.80 -27.95 0.45
CA GLU A 383 -13.01 -28.22 1.25
C GLU A 383 -13.07 -27.39 2.54
N GLU A 384 -11.91 -26.92 3.03
CA GLU A 384 -11.81 -26.06 4.20
C GLU A 384 -11.99 -24.58 3.87
N GLY A 385 -12.16 -24.22 2.60
CA GLY A 385 -12.32 -22.83 2.12
C GLY A 385 -11.00 -22.06 2.05
N MET A 386 -9.87 -22.75 1.98
CA MET A 386 -8.56 -22.13 1.77
C MET A 386 -8.29 -21.97 0.28
N TYR A 387 -7.85 -20.78 -0.12
CA TYR A 387 -7.54 -20.45 -1.52
C TYR A 387 -6.05 -20.66 -1.82
N TYR A 388 -5.75 -21.13 -3.02
CA TYR A 388 -4.41 -21.39 -3.54
C TYR A 388 -4.27 -20.77 -4.92
N LEU A 389 -3.29 -19.87 -5.12
CA LEU A 389 -3.04 -19.28 -6.43
C LEU A 389 -2.35 -20.29 -7.34
N THR A 390 -2.90 -20.48 -8.55
CA THR A 390 -2.38 -21.39 -9.56
C THR A 390 -1.75 -20.68 -10.76
N GLY A 391 -2.01 -19.38 -10.96
CA GLY A 391 -1.38 -18.60 -12.01
C GLY A 391 -2.10 -17.30 -12.32
N ARG A 392 -1.80 -16.76 -13.52
CA ARG A 392 -2.49 -15.59 -14.07
C ARG A 392 -3.16 -15.90 -15.40
N LYS A 393 -4.42 -15.51 -15.54
CA LYS A 393 -5.23 -15.75 -16.74
C LYS A 393 -4.54 -15.26 -18.04
N LYS A 394 -3.91 -14.09 -17.97
CA LYS A 394 -3.18 -13.50 -19.11
C LYS A 394 -1.85 -14.19 -19.45
N ASN A 395 -1.28 -14.95 -18.51
CA ASN A 395 -0.01 -15.63 -18.67
C ASN A 395 -0.20 -17.07 -19.17
N LEU A 396 -1.44 -17.56 -19.25
CA LEU A 396 -1.72 -18.90 -19.76
C LEU A 396 -1.09 -19.10 -21.15
N ILE A 397 -0.33 -20.16 -21.28
CA ILE A 397 0.20 -20.64 -22.56
C ILE A 397 -0.88 -21.49 -23.20
N ILE A 398 -1.39 -21.04 -24.35
CA ILE A 398 -2.36 -21.80 -25.13
C ILE A 398 -1.61 -22.67 -26.12
N LEU A 399 -1.58 -23.97 -25.89
CA LEU A 399 -0.94 -24.93 -26.77
C LEU A 399 -1.73 -25.11 -28.05
N SER A 400 -1.06 -25.65 -29.09
CA SER A 400 -1.66 -25.91 -30.42
C SER A 400 -2.86 -26.89 -30.38
N ASN A 401 -2.96 -27.71 -29.34
CA ASN A 401 -4.10 -28.58 -29.07
C ASN A 401 -5.26 -27.91 -28.35
N GLY A 402 -5.16 -26.59 -28.01
CA GLY A 402 -6.15 -25.81 -27.27
C GLY A 402 -6.06 -25.96 -25.75
N GLU A 403 -5.08 -26.66 -25.22
CA GLU A 403 -4.84 -26.82 -23.80
C GLU A 403 -4.24 -25.53 -23.20
N ASN A 404 -4.78 -25.08 -22.07
CA ASN A 404 -4.27 -23.94 -21.31
C ASN A 404 -3.30 -24.43 -20.25
N VAL A 405 -2.07 -23.93 -20.27
CA VAL A 405 -1.02 -24.29 -19.31
C VAL A 405 -0.59 -23.05 -18.54
N SER A 406 -0.64 -23.12 -17.21
CA SER A 406 -0.09 -22.08 -16.33
C SER A 406 1.43 -22.24 -16.24
N PRO A 407 2.21 -21.24 -16.69
CA PRO A 407 3.66 -21.23 -16.50
C PRO A 407 4.04 -21.33 -15.03
N GLU A 408 3.30 -20.61 -14.18
CA GLU A 408 3.54 -20.50 -12.74
C GLU A 408 3.40 -21.86 -12.03
N GLU A 409 2.48 -22.73 -12.48
CA GLU A 409 2.35 -24.08 -11.93
C GLU A 409 3.57 -24.96 -12.24
N ILE A 410 4.11 -24.85 -13.46
CA ILE A 410 5.32 -25.57 -13.85
C ILE A 410 6.51 -25.05 -13.04
N GLU A 411 6.66 -23.73 -12.96
CA GLU A 411 7.71 -23.07 -12.19
C GLU A 411 7.69 -23.51 -10.72
N GLN A 412 6.51 -23.56 -10.11
CA GLN A 412 6.33 -24.00 -8.72
C GLN A 412 6.73 -25.45 -8.47
N LYS A 413 6.52 -26.33 -9.44
CA LYS A 413 6.91 -27.74 -9.33
C LYS A 413 8.42 -27.89 -9.47
N ILE A 414 9.02 -27.16 -10.39
CA ILE A 414 10.44 -27.29 -10.76
C ILE A 414 11.35 -26.56 -9.74
N ILE A 415 10.95 -25.40 -9.22
CA ILE A 415 11.75 -24.63 -8.24
C ILE A 415 12.00 -25.39 -6.91
N LYS A 416 11.29 -26.49 -6.67
CA LYS A 416 11.51 -27.35 -5.50
C LYS A 416 12.83 -28.13 -5.59
N HIS A 417 13.43 -28.23 -6.77
CA HIS A 417 14.74 -28.87 -6.97
C HIS A 417 15.86 -27.95 -6.45
N LYS A 418 16.71 -28.47 -5.58
CA LYS A 418 17.76 -27.70 -4.88
C LYS A 418 18.82 -27.10 -5.82
N GLU A 419 18.95 -27.65 -7.01
CA GLU A 419 19.87 -27.22 -8.06
C GLU A 419 19.35 -26.00 -8.84
N ILE A 420 18.10 -25.60 -8.60
CA ILE A 420 17.45 -24.50 -9.32
C ILE A 420 17.24 -23.34 -8.38
N LYS A 421 17.82 -22.20 -8.74
CA LYS A 421 17.65 -20.94 -8.00
C LYS A 421 16.45 -20.16 -8.49
N GLU A 422 16.31 -20.05 -9.79
CA GLU A 422 15.20 -19.35 -10.45
C GLU A 422 14.81 -20.10 -11.72
N ILE A 423 13.55 -20.00 -12.11
CA ILE A 423 13.02 -20.54 -13.35
C ILE A 423 11.97 -19.59 -13.92
N LEU A 424 11.99 -19.40 -15.23
CA LEU A 424 10.97 -18.70 -15.99
C LEU A 424 10.46 -19.63 -17.10
N VAL A 425 9.18 -19.97 -17.05
CA VAL A 425 8.50 -20.76 -18.09
C VAL A 425 7.79 -19.80 -19.04
N ARG A 426 7.90 -20.07 -20.34
CA ARG A 426 7.28 -19.26 -21.39
C ARG A 426 6.92 -20.10 -22.61
N GLU A 427 6.03 -19.56 -23.43
CA GLU A 427 5.81 -20.10 -24.76
C GLU A 427 7.03 -19.79 -25.66
N GLU A 428 7.50 -20.77 -26.37
CA GLU A 428 8.59 -20.62 -27.36
C GLU A 428 8.28 -21.45 -28.59
N ARG A 429 7.91 -20.81 -29.70
CA ARG A 429 7.61 -21.41 -31.02
C ARG A 429 6.55 -22.53 -30.98
N GLY A 430 5.48 -22.31 -30.19
CA GLY A 430 4.38 -23.27 -30.01
C GLY A 430 4.66 -24.40 -29.01
N PHE A 431 5.77 -24.31 -28.28
CA PHE A 431 6.14 -25.25 -27.22
C PHE A 431 6.30 -24.53 -25.88
N ILE A 432 6.27 -25.31 -24.80
CA ILE A 432 6.62 -24.80 -23.47
C ILE A 432 8.15 -24.83 -23.33
N GLY A 433 8.76 -23.66 -23.20
CA GLY A 433 10.18 -23.49 -22.92
C GLY A 433 10.42 -23.03 -21.51
N ALA A 434 11.62 -23.27 -20.98
CA ALA A 434 12.02 -22.75 -19.67
C ALA A 434 13.44 -22.17 -19.71
N VAL A 435 13.61 -21.02 -19.03
CA VAL A 435 14.93 -20.47 -18.72
C VAL A 435 15.21 -20.78 -17.24
N ILE A 436 16.27 -21.53 -16.98
CA ILE A 436 16.63 -21.98 -15.64
C ILE A 436 17.91 -21.29 -15.20
N PHE A 437 17.86 -20.69 -14.00
CA PHE A 437 19.04 -20.16 -13.31
C PHE A 437 19.48 -21.17 -12.24
N PRO A 438 20.65 -21.80 -12.40
CA PRO A 438 21.07 -22.84 -11.48
C PRO A 438 21.56 -22.26 -10.14
N GLU A 439 21.36 -23.03 -9.05
CA GLU A 439 22.05 -22.80 -7.78
C GLU A 439 23.44 -23.43 -7.86
N TYR A 440 24.48 -22.63 -7.85
CA TYR A 440 25.85 -23.14 -7.79
C TYR A 440 26.21 -23.46 -6.34
N PRO A 441 26.73 -24.68 -6.06
CA PRO A 441 27.26 -24.98 -4.74
C PRO A 441 28.41 -24.03 -4.41
N LYS A 442 28.33 -23.42 -3.23
CA LYS A 442 29.36 -22.55 -2.67
C LYS A 442 30.54 -23.37 -2.15
#